data_eba1e94fc3a58fb4faa2fd7727d69857
#
_entry.id   eba1e94fc3a58fb4faa2fd7727d69857
#
_cell.length_a   1.000
_cell.length_b   1.000
_cell.length_c   1.000
_cell.angle_alpha   90.00
_cell.angle_beta   90.00
_cell.angle_gamma   90.00
#
_symmetry.space_group_name_H-M   'P 1'
#
loop_
_entity.id
_entity.type
_entity.pdbx_description
1 polymer ?
#
loop_
_entity_poly.entity_id
_entity_poly.type
_entity_poly.pdbx_seq_one_letter_code
_entity_poly.pdbx_strand_id
1 'polypeptide(L)' 'MDKNLDLIISKNLKKEIEQSGLKKSAIADAIGVSRATVSQYLSGRAQPTLATFARLCAVLDCSADDILNLKD' A
#
# COMPACT_ATOMS: atom_id res chain seq x y z
N MET A 1 19.29 2.70 -4.37
CA MET A 1 17.99 2.16 -3.98
C MET A 1 17.58 1.05 -4.93
N ASP A 2 17.11 -0.01 -4.41
CA ASP A 2 16.76 -1.19 -5.19
C ASP A 2 15.39 -1.01 -5.83
N LYS A 3 15.35 -0.85 -7.16
CA LYS A 3 14.11 -0.70 -7.90
C LYS A 3 13.23 -1.94 -7.83
N ASN A 4 13.87 -3.11 -7.69
CA ASN A 4 13.12 -4.35 -7.56
C ASN A 4 12.32 -4.37 -6.27
N LEU A 5 12.88 -3.82 -5.19
CA LEU A 5 12.17 -3.74 -3.92
C LEU A 5 10.95 -2.82 -4.03
N ASP A 6 11.09 -1.69 -4.70
CA ASP A 6 9.95 -0.79 -4.92
C ASP A 6 8.84 -1.47 -5.69
N LEU A 7 9.19 -2.25 -6.72
CA LEU A 7 8.21 -3.01 -7.50
C LEU A 7 7.54 -4.09 -6.66
N ILE A 8 8.32 -4.78 -5.83
CA ILE A 8 7.78 -5.82 -4.96
C ILE A 8 6.77 -5.20 -3.98
N ILE A 9 7.12 -4.06 -3.39
CA ILE A 9 6.23 -3.37 -2.45
C ILE A 9 4.93 -2.96 -3.12
N SER A 10 5.01 -2.35 -4.31
CA SER A 10 3.80 -1.91 -5.00
C SER A 10 2.92 -3.08 -5.43
N LYS A 11 3.51 -4.18 -5.85
CA LYS A 11 2.76 -5.40 -6.21
C LYS A 11 2.09 -6.01 -4.98
N ASN A 12 2.82 -6.08 -3.87
CA ASN A 12 2.27 -6.63 -2.63
C ASN A 12 1.13 -5.76 -2.11
N LEU A 13 1.29 -4.44 -2.19
CA LEU A 13 0.25 -3.51 -1.76
C LEU A 13 -1.00 -3.67 -2.62
N LYS A 14 -0.82 -3.78 -3.93
CA LYS A 14 -1.94 -4.01 -4.85
C LYS A 14 -2.69 -5.28 -4.49
N LYS A 15 -1.95 -6.35 -4.22
CA LYS A 15 -2.53 -7.64 -3.84
C LYS A 15 -3.36 -7.52 -2.56
N GLU A 16 -2.82 -6.84 -1.53
CA GLU A 16 -3.53 -6.66 -0.28
C GLU A 16 -4.80 -5.85 -0.47
N ILE A 17 -4.74 -4.81 -1.28
CA ILE A 17 -5.92 -3.99 -1.58
C ILE A 17 -6.98 -4.81 -2.31
N GLU A 18 -6.58 -5.60 -3.31
CA GLU A 18 -7.51 -6.45 -4.05
C GLU A 18 -8.15 -7.50 -3.14
N GLN A 19 -7.37 -8.09 -2.24
CA GLN A 19 -7.87 -9.11 -1.33
C GLN A 19 -8.79 -8.53 -0.25
N SER A 20 -8.63 -7.26 0.08
CA SER A 20 -9.43 -6.63 1.12
C SER A 20 -10.89 -6.43 0.71
N GLY A 21 -11.16 -6.38 -0.59
CA GLY A 21 -12.50 -6.09 -1.10
C GLY A 21 -12.89 -4.63 -0.96
N LEU A 22 -12.01 -3.77 -0.46
CA LEU A 22 -12.30 -2.35 -0.27
C LEU A 22 -12.04 -1.58 -1.56
N LYS A 23 -12.87 -0.55 -1.80
CA LYS A 23 -12.67 0.34 -2.93
C LYS A 23 -11.52 1.30 -2.63
N LYS A 24 -10.82 1.74 -3.70
CA LYS A 24 -9.75 2.72 -3.56
C LYS A 24 -10.23 3.99 -2.85
N SER A 25 -11.47 4.43 -3.15
CA SER A 25 -12.02 5.63 -2.51
C SER A 25 -12.18 5.45 -1.01
N ALA A 26 -12.63 4.27 -0.57
CA ALA A 26 -12.76 3.98 0.86
C ALA A 26 -11.40 3.95 1.54
N ILE A 27 -10.42 3.35 0.88
CA ILE A 27 -9.05 3.31 1.42
C ILE A 27 -8.48 4.71 1.51
N ALA A 28 -8.63 5.51 0.44
CA ALA A 28 -8.11 6.87 0.40
C ALA A 28 -8.70 7.71 1.54
N ASP A 29 -10.02 7.62 1.75
CA ASP A 29 -10.67 8.35 2.84
C ASP A 29 -10.13 7.91 4.20
N ALA A 30 -9.94 6.61 4.38
CA ALA A 30 -9.50 6.07 5.66
C ALA A 30 -8.07 6.49 6.02
N ILE A 31 -7.21 6.65 5.02
CA ILE A 31 -5.81 7.03 5.27
C ILE A 31 -5.54 8.52 5.03
N GLY A 32 -6.55 9.27 4.59
CA GLY A 32 -6.45 10.72 4.48
C GLY A 32 -5.71 11.21 3.24
N VAL A 33 -5.81 10.49 2.12
CA VAL A 33 -5.19 10.88 0.85
C VAL A 33 -6.24 10.83 -0.25
N SER A 34 -5.87 11.31 -1.46
CA SER A 34 -6.76 11.24 -2.62
C SER A 34 -6.71 9.86 -3.26
N ARG A 35 -7.75 9.54 -4.05
CA ARG A 35 -7.76 8.30 -4.85
C ARG A 35 -6.58 8.26 -5.82
N ALA A 36 -6.23 9.42 -6.39
CA ALA A 36 -5.09 9.50 -7.29
C ALA A 36 -3.80 9.11 -6.57
N THR A 37 -3.65 9.51 -5.31
CA THR A 37 -2.49 9.14 -4.52
C THR A 37 -2.42 7.63 -4.28
N VAL A 38 -3.56 7.01 -3.98
CA VAL A 38 -3.61 5.55 -3.83
C VAL A 38 -3.17 4.88 -5.14
N SER A 39 -3.66 5.36 -6.28
CA SER A 39 -3.26 4.81 -7.58
C SER A 39 -1.76 4.95 -7.81
N GLN A 40 -1.16 6.06 -7.38
CA GLN A 40 0.29 6.25 -7.49
C GLN A 40 1.06 5.25 -6.63
N TYR A 41 0.54 4.92 -5.45
CA TYR A 41 1.16 3.89 -4.62
C TYR A 41 1.14 2.53 -5.34
N LEU A 42 0.03 2.20 -6.01
CA LEU A 42 -0.12 0.93 -6.70
C LEU A 42 0.74 0.82 -7.94
N SER A 43 1.03 1.96 -8.59
CA SER A 43 1.87 1.98 -9.79
C SER A 43 3.35 2.12 -9.48
N GLY A 44 3.70 2.36 -8.21
CA GLY A 44 5.08 2.57 -7.80
C GLY A 44 5.61 3.97 -8.07
N ARG A 45 4.74 4.90 -8.51
CA ARG A 45 5.15 6.28 -8.78
C ARG A 45 5.39 7.08 -7.51
N ALA A 46 4.72 6.71 -6.43
CA ALA A 46 4.88 7.36 -5.14
C ALA A 46 4.82 6.30 -4.06
N GLN A 47 5.38 6.62 -2.91
CA GLN A 47 5.33 5.75 -1.77
C GLN A 47 4.71 6.48 -0.59
N PRO A 48 3.94 5.79 0.25
CA PRO A 48 3.37 6.42 1.43
C PRO A 48 4.46 6.78 2.44
N THR A 49 4.21 7.81 3.22
CA THR A 49 5.05 8.06 4.39
C THR A 49 4.88 6.89 5.36
N LEU A 50 5.79 6.78 6.32
CA LEU A 50 5.68 5.72 7.32
C LEU A 50 4.35 5.78 8.08
N ALA A 51 3.89 6.99 8.42
CA ALA A 51 2.62 7.15 9.11
C ALA A 51 1.45 6.69 8.25
N THR A 52 1.43 7.08 6.97
CA THR A 52 0.39 6.66 6.03
C THR A 52 0.45 5.15 5.81
N PHE A 53 1.65 4.61 5.72
CA PHE A 53 1.85 3.17 5.57
C PHE A 53 1.28 2.40 6.77
N ALA A 54 1.50 2.91 7.98
CA ALA A 54 0.93 2.30 9.18
C ALA A 54 -0.60 2.28 9.13
N ARG A 55 -1.21 3.39 8.65
CA ARG A 55 -2.66 3.46 8.47
C ARG A 55 -3.14 2.47 7.42
N LEU A 56 -2.40 2.32 6.33
CA LEU A 56 -2.72 1.34 5.29
C LEU A 56 -2.76 -0.07 5.87
N CYS A 57 -1.74 -0.45 6.63
CA CYS A 57 -1.71 -1.77 7.24
C CYS A 57 -2.91 -2.00 8.16
N ALA A 58 -3.29 -0.98 8.92
CA ALA A 58 -4.44 -1.08 9.81
C ALA A 58 -5.74 -1.25 9.03
N VAL A 59 -5.92 -0.45 7.98
CA VAL A 59 -7.14 -0.48 7.16
C VAL A 59 -7.26 -1.81 6.42
N LEU A 60 -6.15 -2.32 5.90
CA LEU A 60 -6.13 -3.57 5.13
C LEU A 60 -6.05 -4.80 6.02
N ASP A 61 -5.87 -4.61 7.34
CA ASP A 61 -5.72 -5.69 8.31
C ASP A 61 -4.60 -6.66 7.90
N CYS A 62 -3.46 -6.10 7.53
CA CYS A 62 -2.29 -6.88 7.16
C CYS A 62 -1.08 -6.39 7.94
N SER A 63 -0.03 -7.21 7.96
CA SER A 63 1.21 -6.81 8.62
C SER A 63 2.11 -6.07 7.63
N ALA A 64 3.03 -5.26 8.16
CA ALA A 64 4.01 -4.58 7.32
C ALA A 64 4.86 -5.59 6.54
N ASP A 65 5.14 -6.75 7.12
CA ASP A 65 5.92 -7.80 6.46
C ASP A 65 5.24 -8.29 5.20
N ASP A 66 3.91 -8.34 5.19
CA ASP A 66 3.16 -8.80 4.02
C ASP A 66 3.37 -7.89 2.82
N ILE A 67 3.58 -6.59 3.09
CA ILE A 67 3.78 -5.60 2.03
C ILE A 67 5.26 -5.42 1.74
N LEU A 68 6.09 -5.31 2.77
CA LEU A 68 7.51 -4.98 2.61
C LEU A 68 8.38 -6.17 2.26
N ASN A 69 7.85 -7.39 2.37
CA ASN A 69 8.59 -8.60 2.03
C ASN A 69 9.86 -8.76 2.88
N LEU A 70 9.72 -8.58 4.19
CA LEU A 70 10.86 -8.66 5.12
C LEU A 70 11.12 -10.08 5.60
N LYS A 71 10.21 -11.00 5.37
CA LYS A 71 10.37 -12.40 5.77
C LYS A 71 11.28 -13.12 4.81
N ASP A 72 12.10 -13.97 5.35
CA ASP A 72 13.00 -14.83 4.57
C ASP A 72 12.22 -15.94 3.84
#